data_036618074f5b56573f89359c5fef7de7
#
_entry.id   036618074f5b56573f89359c5fef7de7
#
_cell.length_a   1.000
_cell.length_b   1.000
_cell.length_c   1.000
_cell.angle_alpha   90.00
_cell.angle_beta   90.00
_cell.angle_gamma   90.00
#
_symmetry.space_group_name_H-M   'P 1'
#
loop_
_entity.id
_entity.type
_entity.pdbx_description
1 polymer ?
#
loop_
_entity_poly.entity_id
_entity_poly.type
_entity_poly.pdbx_seq_one_letter_code
_entity_poly.pdbx_strand_id
1 'polypeptide(L)'
;MSLRANQVEQLLKGINPSRVGKDGKGFAHLEAWDVRAHLIRIFGFAKWSQELIELEPIFETSIEKDGKTRWTVAYRATVRLTIYTGDLEDAVYTEAAVGDSQNNPSRADAHDMAIKTAESQAFKRCAINLGDQFGLSLYNNGGTSSVVRAVLDSEQARAAETKDPVAQPEKTADKESPKDHNGAVPQQLKRVNILGKPVTDGSE
;
A
#
# COMPACT_ATOMS: atom_id res chain seq x y z
N MET A 1 -13.89 16.94 15.32
CA MET A 1 -14.45 17.01 13.95
C MET A 1 -13.62 16.15 13.05
N SER A 2 -14.26 15.29 12.48
CA SER A 2 -13.81 14.34 11.49
C SER A 2 -13.60 15.04 10.14
N LEU A 3 -13.09 14.33 9.19
CA LEU A 3 -13.04 14.76 7.80
C LEU A 3 -14.41 15.26 7.34
N ARG A 4 -14.44 16.24 6.45
CA ARG A 4 -15.68 16.74 5.85
C ARG A 4 -16.38 15.63 5.07
N ALA A 5 -17.71 15.64 5.03
CA ALA A 5 -18.50 14.62 4.33
C ALA A 5 -18.06 14.39 2.87
N ASN A 6 -17.74 15.46 2.14
CA ASN A 6 -17.24 15.35 0.76
C ASN A 6 -15.84 14.74 0.65
N GLN A 7 -14.98 14.89 1.69
CA GLN A 7 -13.68 14.23 1.73
C GLN A 7 -13.85 12.73 1.96
N VAL A 8 -14.71 12.35 2.92
CA VAL A 8 -15.05 10.94 3.19
C VAL A 8 -15.65 10.29 1.95
N GLU A 9 -16.61 10.95 1.28
CA GLU A 9 -17.19 10.47 0.03
C GLU A 9 -16.10 10.20 -1.05
N GLN A 10 -15.10 11.07 -1.16
CA GLN A 10 -13.99 10.85 -2.10
C GLN A 10 -13.10 9.68 -1.67
N LEU A 11 -12.81 9.54 -0.37
CA LEU A 11 -11.96 8.46 0.15
C LEU A 11 -12.60 7.08 0.01
N LEU A 12 -13.93 6.99 0.05
CA LEU A 12 -14.68 5.75 -0.15
C LEU A 12 -14.81 5.33 -1.62
N LYS A 13 -14.45 6.18 -2.58
CA LYS A 13 -14.48 5.82 -4.01
C LYS A 13 -13.32 4.89 -4.35
N GLY A 14 -13.57 3.97 -5.26
CA GLY A 14 -12.51 3.18 -5.90
C GLY A 14 -11.52 4.07 -6.65
N ILE A 15 -10.32 3.55 -6.83
CA ILE A 15 -9.25 4.29 -7.52
C ILE A 15 -9.54 4.36 -9.02
N ASN A 16 -9.33 5.52 -9.63
CA ASN A 16 -9.41 5.65 -11.08
C ASN A 16 -8.28 4.82 -11.74
N PRO A 17 -8.60 3.83 -12.60
CA PRO A 17 -7.58 2.98 -13.22
C PRO A 17 -6.50 3.76 -13.99
N SER A 18 -6.81 4.94 -14.53
CA SER A 18 -5.83 5.78 -15.24
C SER A 18 -4.68 6.30 -14.36
N ARG A 19 -4.84 6.26 -13.03
CA ARG A 19 -3.81 6.66 -12.06
C ARG A 19 -2.84 5.52 -11.74
N VAL A 20 -3.21 4.29 -12.09
CA VAL A 20 -2.46 3.09 -11.70
C VAL A 20 -1.40 2.77 -12.74
N GLY A 21 -0.13 2.83 -12.32
CA GLY A 21 1.01 2.34 -13.09
C GLY A 21 1.31 0.87 -12.80
N LYS A 22 2.25 0.33 -13.56
CA LYS A 22 2.84 -0.98 -13.30
C LYS A 22 4.35 -0.82 -13.19
N ASP A 23 4.93 -1.43 -12.16
CA ASP A 23 6.38 -1.47 -12.02
C ASP A 23 7.04 -2.45 -13.01
N GLY A 24 8.37 -2.51 -13.03
CA GLY A 24 9.12 -3.40 -13.90
C GLY A 24 8.85 -4.90 -13.68
N LYS A 25 8.17 -5.28 -12.59
CA LYS A 25 7.73 -6.63 -12.26
C LYS A 25 6.25 -6.85 -12.57
N GLY A 26 5.53 -5.82 -13.04
CA GLY A 26 4.12 -5.86 -13.38
C GLY A 26 3.16 -5.60 -12.21
N PHE A 27 3.65 -5.26 -11.02
CA PHE A 27 2.80 -4.92 -9.88
C PHE A 27 2.17 -3.54 -10.03
N ALA A 28 0.87 -3.47 -9.74
CA ALA A 28 0.12 -2.22 -9.75
C ALA A 28 0.59 -1.29 -8.62
N HIS A 29 0.82 -0.03 -8.93
CA HIS A 29 1.22 0.98 -7.94
C HIS A 29 0.75 2.39 -8.33
N LEU A 30 0.82 3.31 -7.36
CA LEU A 30 0.69 4.75 -7.59
C LEU A 30 2.07 5.40 -7.58
N GLU A 31 2.24 6.38 -8.45
CA GLU A 31 3.42 7.24 -8.40
C GLU A 31 3.37 8.22 -7.22
N ALA A 32 4.53 8.55 -6.65
CA ALA A 32 4.58 9.43 -5.49
C ALA A 32 4.05 10.85 -5.79
N TRP A 33 4.23 11.34 -7.02
CA TRP A 33 3.68 12.64 -7.45
C TRP A 33 2.15 12.61 -7.52
N ASP A 34 1.55 11.49 -7.96
CA ASP A 34 0.10 11.30 -8.03
C ASP A 34 -0.51 11.29 -6.62
N VAL A 35 0.14 10.59 -5.67
CA VAL A 35 -0.25 10.60 -4.25
C VAL A 35 -0.25 12.02 -3.69
N ARG A 36 0.81 12.82 -3.94
CA ARG A 36 0.87 14.22 -3.51
C ARG A 36 -0.24 15.07 -4.14
N ALA A 37 -0.45 14.93 -5.44
CA ALA A 37 -1.51 15.65 -6.14
C ALA A 37 -2.89 15.32 -5.56
N HIS A 38 -3.10 14.05 -5.17
CA HIS A 38 -4.36 13.60 -4.60
C HIS A 38 -4.56 14.07 -3.15
N LEU A 39 -3.50 14.14 -2.33
CA LEU A 39 -3.54 14.77 -1.01
C LEU A 39 -3.95 16.25 -1.12
N ILE A 40 -3.36 16.99 -2.05
CA ILE A 40 -3.74 18.39 -2.31
C ILE A 40 -5.21 18.48 -2.75
N ARG A 41 -5.65 17.60 -3.64
CA ARG A 41 -7.01 17.59 -4.17
C ARG A 41 -8.07 17.32 -3.10
N ILE A 42 -7.83 16.37 -2.19
CA ILE A 42 -8.80 15.96 -1.17
C ILE A 42 -8.74 16.86 0.06
N PHE A 43 -7.54 17.15 0.55
CA PHE A 43 -7.35 17.88 1.81
C PHE A 43 -7.09 19.38 1.61
N GLY A 44 -6.49 19.77 0.50
CA GLY A 44 -6.13 21.15 0.17
C GLY A 44 -4.64 21.45 0.39
N PHE A 45 -4.21 22.60 -0.13
CA PHE A 45 -2.85 23.11 0.10
C PHE A 45 -2.65 23.42 1.59
N ALA A 46 -1.45 23.14 2.10
CA ALA A 46 -1.05 23.37 3.50
C ALA A 46 -1.96 22.67 4.54
N LYS A 47 -2.73 21.65 4.15
CA LYS A 47 -3.55 20.84 5.05
C LYS A 47 -2.97 19.45 5.31
N TRP A 48 -1.75 19.22 4.91
CA TRP A 48 -0.96 18.04 5.20
C TRP A 48 0.53 18.37 5.18
N SER A 49 1.33 17.55 5.85
CA SER A 49 2.79 17.63 5.82
C SER A 49 3.41 16.25 5.71
N GLN A 50 4.59 16.21 5.12
CA GLN A 50 5.47 15.04 5.09
C GLN A 50 6.75 15.41 5.85
N GLU A 51 7.20 14.54 6.74
CA GLU A 51 8.44 14.67 7.48
C GLU A 51 9.29 13.41 7.31
N LEU A 52 10.55 13.58 6.95
CA LEU A 52 11.54 12.51 6.97
C LEU A 52 12.08 12.40 8.41
N ILE A 53 11.65 11.36 9.13
CA ILE A 53 12.03 11.13 10.53
C ILE A 53 13.43 10.56 10.62
N GLU A 54 13.73 9.61 9.74
CA GLU A 54 14.99 8.87 9.76
C GLU A 54 15.38 8.44 8.36
N LEU A 55 16.68 8.49 8.09
CA LEU A 55 17.27 7.98 6.86
C LEU A 55 18.57 7.25 7.21
N GLU A 56 18.58 5.94 7.01
CA GLU A 56 19.71 5.09 7.37
C GLU A 56 20.25 4.33 6.14
N PRO A 57 21.56 4.33 5.93
CA PRO A 57 22.18 3.42 4.96
C PRO A 57 22.09 1.98 5.47
N ILE A 58 21.66 1.05 4.63
CA ILE A 58 21.62 -0.38 4.94
C ILE A 58 22.92 -1.03 4.48
N PHE A 59 23.28 -0.81 3.22
CA PHE A 59 24.55 -1.26 2.66
C PHE A 59 24.95 -0.45 1.45
N GLU A 60 26.26 -0.47 1.17
CA GLU A 60 26.88 -0.01 -0.08
C GLU A 60 27.86 -1.10 -0.52
N THR A 61 27.83 -1.46 -1.79
CA THR A 61 28.79 -2.38 -2.40
C THR A 61 29.11 -1.96 -3.83
N SER A 62 30.26 -2.36 -4.31
CA SER A 62 30.67 -2.15 -5.71
C SER A 62 31.23 -3.41 -6.32
N ILE A 63 31.03 -3.56 -7.61
CA ILE A 63 31.61 -4.64 -8.43
C ILE A 63 32.29 -4.03 -9.65
N GLU A 64 33.37 -4.65 -10.08
CA GLU A 64 33.99 -4.36 -11.38
C GLU A 64 33.31 -5.19 -12.46
N LYS A 65 32.73 -4.53 -13.46
CA LYS A 65 32.11 -5.17 -14.62
C LYS A 65 32.53 -4.45 -15.89
N ASP A 66 33.11 -5.20 -16.82
CA ASP A 66 33.62 -4.68 -18.12
C ASP A 66 34.58 -3.50 -17.95
N GLY A 67 35.50 -3.58 -16.96
CA GLY A 67 36.46 -2.53 -16.64
C GLY A 67 35.83 -1.24 -16.06
N LYS A 68 34.58 -1.32 -15.58
CA LYS A 68 33.88 -0.19 -14.96
C LYS A 68 33.31 -0.60 -13.60
N THR A 69 33.51 0.28 -12.61
CA THR A 69 32.90 0.11 -11.29
C THR A 69 31.40 0.33 -11.38
N ARG A 70 30.63 -0.56 -10.73
CA ARG A 70 29.17 -0.49 -10.61
C ARG A 70 28.79 -0.50 -9.14
N TRP A 71 27.95 0.43 -8.73
CA TRP A 71 27.54 0.65 -7.35
C TRP A 71 26.14 0.11 -7.11
N THR A 72 25.97 -0.57 -5.98
CA THR A 72 24.65 -0.97 -5.47
C THR A 72 24.53 -0.44 -4.05
N VAL A 73 23.48 0.34 -3.79
CA VAL A 73 23.26 1.05 -2.54
C VAL A 73 21.83 0.85 -2.09
N ALA A 74 21.59 0.68 -0.80
CA ALA A 74 20.24 0.65 -0.23
C ALA A 74 20.14 1.52 1.02
N TYR A 75 19.00 2.19 1.16
CA TYR A 75 18.63 2.99 2.33
C TYR A 75 17.29 2.56 2.89
N ARG A 76 17.13 2.73 4.21
CA ARG A 76 15.83 2.72 4.89
C ARG A 76 15.45 4.16 5.19
N ALA A 77 14.22 4.54 4.83
CA ALA A 77 13.63 5.81 5.23
C ALA A 77 12.41 5.57 6.11
N THR A 78 12.27 6.35 7.17
CA THR A 78 11.06 6.45 7.99
C THR A 78 10.43 7.81 7.76
N VAL A 79 9.18 7.82 7.31
CA VAL A 79 8.43 9.03 6.96
C VAL A 79 7.20 9.14 7.84
N ARG A 80 6.87 10.36 8.26
CA ARG A 80 5.62 10.74 8.89
C ARG A 80 4.78 11.56 7.93
N LEU A 81 3.53 11.16 7.75
CA LEU A 81 2.49 11.94 7.06
C LEU A 81 1.49 12.42 8.10
N THR A 82 1.27 13.73 8.16
CA THR A 82 0.25 14.35 9.02
C THR A 82 -0.82 14.99 8.16
N ILE A 83 -2.09 14.70 8.44
CA ILE A 83 -3.25 15.37 7.84
C ILE A 83 -3.86 16.28 8.90
N TYR A 84 -3.86 17.58 8.62
CA TYR A 84 -4.40 18.60 9.53
C TYR A 84 -5.91 18.66 9.40
N THR A 85 -6.61 18.11 10.38
CA THR A 85 -8.09 18.05 10.38
C THR A 85 -8.72 19.37 10.82
N GLY A 86 -7.97 20.22 11.49
CA GLY A 86 -8.42 21.49 12.04
C GLY A 86 -9.11 21.34 13.40
N ASP A 87 -8.99 20.18 14.02
CA ASP A 87 -9.55 19.86 15.33
C ASP A 87 -8.46 19.54 16.37
N LEU A 88 -8.90 18.94 17.49
CA LEU A 88 -8.02 18.62 18.61
C LEU A 88 -6.97 17.56 18.27
N GLU A 89 -7.21 16.71 17.26
CA GLU A 89 -6.31 15.64 16.88
C GLU A 89 -6.14 15.58 15.36
N ASP A 90 -4.90 15.68 14.90
CA ASP A 90 -4.51 15.45 13.51
C ASP A 90 -4.35 13.95 13.24
N ALA A 91 -4.59 13.52 11.99
CA ALA A 91 -4.31 12.16 11.61
C ALA A 91 -2.82 12.02 11.26
N VAL A 92 -2.11 11.16 12.01
CA VAL A 92 -0.67 10.95 11.88
C VAL A 92 -0.37 9.49 11.52
N TYR A 93 0.37 9.30 10.45
CA TYR A 93 0.81 7.97 9.99
C TYR A 93 2.33 7.97 9.85
N THR A 94 2.99 6.97 10.43
CA THR A 94 4.45 6.80 10.35
C THR A 94 4.77 5.42 9.81
N GLU A 95 5.52 5.37 8.71
CA GLU A 95 5.86 4.14 8.01
C GLU A 95 7.32 4.16 7.56
N ALA A 96 7.90 2.99 7.42
CA ALA A 96 9.25 2.81 6.91
C ALA A 96 9.25 1.99 5.62
N ALA A 97 10.21 2.28 4.75
CA ALA A 97 10.46 1.49 3.56
C ALA A 97 11.95 1.49 3.20
N VAL A 98 12.32 0.48 2.42
CA VAL A 98 13.67 0.35 1.84
C VAL A 98 13.59 0.75 0.37
N GLY A 99 14.60 1.51 -0.07
CA GLY A 99 14.84 1.81 -1.47
C GLY A 99 16.27 1.46 -1.85
N ASP A 100 16.47 0.98 -3.05
CA ASP A 100 17.77 0.61 -3.56
C ASP A 100 18.02 1.15 -4.96
N SER A 101 19.29 1.23 -5.32
CA SER A 101 19.79 1.47 -6.66
C SER A 101 20.83 0.43 -6.99
N GLN A 102 20.64 -0.30 -8.08
CA GLN A 102 21.48 -1.45 -8.43
C GLN A 102 22.30 -1.17 -9.68
N ASN A 103 23.58 -1.61 -9.65
CA ASN A 103 24.50 -1.57 -10.79
C ASN A 103 24.65 -0.17 -11.42
N ASN A 104 24.60 0.89 -10.62
CA ASN A 104 24.72 2.26 -11.09
C ASN A 104 26.19 2.59 -11.42
N PRO A 105 26.49 3.23 -12.56
CA PRO A 105 27.86 3.61 -12.93
C PRO A 105 28.42 4.76 -12.07
N SER A 106 27.55 5.57 -11.47
CA SER A 106 27.90 6.70 -10.61
C SER A 106 27.57 6.38 -9.16
N ARG A 107 28.54 6.51 -8.26
CA ARG A 107 28.31 6.32 -6.82
C ARG A 107 27.30 7.33 -6.28
N ALA A 108 27.46 8.61 -6.64
CA ALA A 108 26.57 9.66 -6.17
C ALA A 108 25.12 9.45 -6.64
N ASP A 109 24.94 9.07 -7.92
CA ASP A 109 23.59 8.77 -8.45
C ASP A 109 22.99 7.53 -7.81
N ALA A 110 23.80 6.52 -7.45
CA ALA A 110 23.34 5.35 -6.74
C ALA A 110 22.72 5.73 -5.38
N HIS A 111 23.41 6.58 -4.61
CA HIS A 111 22.89 7.09 -3.34
C HIS A 111 21.62 7.93 -3.53
N ASP A 112 21.65 8.90 -4.47
CA ASP A 112 20.49 9.77 -4.73
C ASP A 112 19.24 8.96 -5.11
N MET A 113 19.38 7.99 -6.01
CA MET A 113 18.27 7.12 -6.41
C MET A 113 17.75 6.26 -5.26
N ALA A 114 18.64 5.66 -4.47
CA ALA A 114 18.26 4.81 -3.34
C ALA A 114 17.50 5.61 -2.26
N ILE A 115 17.99 6.81 -1.92
CA ILE A 115 17.35 7.71 -0.96
C ILE A 115 15.96 8.13 -1.45
N LYS A 116 15.85 8.62 -2.68
CA LYS A 116 14.57 9.05 -3.28
C LYS A 116 13.56 7.89 -3.35
N THR A 117 14.04 6.69 -3.65
CA THR A 117 13.20 5.49 -3.69
C THR A 117 12.70 5.13 -2.29
N ALA A 118 13.58 5.08 -1.28
CA ALA A 118 13.21 4.77 0.11
C ALA A 118 12.16 5.76 0.65
N GLU A 119 12.42 7.06 0.49
CA GLU A 119 11.50 8.13 0.94
C GLU A 119 10.15 8.04 0.22
N SER A 120 10.14 7.89 -1.10
CA SER A 120 8.91 7.80 -1.88
C SER A 120 8.08 6.56 -1.52
N GLN A 121 8.70 5.43 -1.26
CA GLN A 121 8.01 4.21 -0.84
C GLN A 121 7.44 4.36 0.58
N ALA A 122 8.21 4.89 1.53
CA ALA A 122 7.74 5.15 2.90
C ALA A 122 6.55 6.12 2.91
N PHE A 123 6.63 7.20 2.15
CA PHE A 123 5.54 8.17 1.99
C PHE A 123 4.26 7.53 1.41
N LYS A 124 4.38 6.72 0.36
CA LYS A 124 3.24 6.01 -0.22
C LYS A 124 2.60 5.05 0.80
N ARG A 125 3.41 4.36 1.61
CA ARG A 125 2.93 3.49 2.69
C ARG A 125 2.14 4.25 3.75
N CYS A 126 2.59 5.45 4.15
CA CYS A 126 1.80 6.32 5.02
C CYS A 126 0.43 6.65 4.40
N ALA A 127 0.42 7.02 3.12
CA ALA A 127 -0.79 7.45 2.43
C ALA A 127 -1.83 6.33 2.26
N ILE A 128 -1.43 5.06 2.14
CA ILE A 128 -2.33 3.90 2.05
C ILE A 128 -3.33 3.83 3.20
N ASN A 129 -2.95 4.29 4.40
CA ASN A 129 -3.83 4.36 5.57
C ASN A 129 -5.02 5.31 5.37
N LEU A 130 -5.00 6.16 4.34
CA LEU A 130 -6.12 7.02 3.95
C LEU A 130 -7.12 6.31 3.00
N GLY A 131 -6.90 5.03 2.67
CA GLY A 131 -7.84 4.20 1.93
C GLY A 131 -7.56 4.03 0.45
N ASP A 132 -8.62 3.66 -0.30
CA ASP A 132 -8.52 3.18 -1.68
C ASP A 132 -7.95 4.22 -2.64
N GLN A 133 -8.28 5.49 -2.46
CA GLN A 133 -7.78 6.59 -3.30
C GLN A 133 -6.24 6.74 -3.24
N PHE A 134 -5.61 6.16 -2.23
CA PHE A 134 -4.16 6.18 -1.99
C PHE A 134 -3.50 4.80 -2.20
N GLY A 135 -4.23 3.85 -2.82
CA GLY A 135 -3.68 2.59 -3.28
C GLY A 135 -3.95 1.39 -2.38
N LEU A 136 -4.81 1.51 -1.34
CA LEU A 136 -5.15 0.38 -0.48
C LEU A 136 -5.71 -0.80 -1.28
N SER A 137 -6.63 -0.56 -2.21
CA SER A 137 -7.25 -1.59 -3.04
C SER A 137 -6.25 -2.31 -3.96
N LEU A 138 -5.12 -1.69 -4.31
CA LEU A 138 -4.10 -2.30 -5.17
C LEU A 138 -3.42 -3.51 -4.51
N TYR A 139 -3.41 -3.58 -3.17
CA TYR A 139 -2.92 -4.75 -2.43
C TYR A 139 -3.84 -5.96 -2.57
N ASN A 140 -5.08 -5.75 -3.02
CA ASN A 140 -6.01 -6.82 -3.37
C ASN A 140 -5.87 -7.18 -4.86
N ASN A 141 -4.80 -7.88 -5.20
CA ASN A 141 -4.49 -8.36 -6.57
C ASN A 141 -4.49 -7.24 -7.64
N GLY A 142 -4.06 -6.03 -7.29
CA GLY A 142 -4.04 -4.89 -8.20
C GLY A 142 -5.43 -4.33 -8.53
N GLY A 143 -6.45 -4.67 -7.73
CA GLY A 143 -7.83 -4.21 -7.93
C GLY A 143 -7.98 -2.71 -7.74
N THR A 144 -8.86 -2.09 -8.53
CA THR A 144 -9.17 -0.65 -8.46
C THR A 144 -10.54 -0.37 -7.86
N SER A 145 -11.33 -1.41 -7.61
CA SER A 145 -12.61 -1.31 -6.91
C SER A 145 -12.41 -1.03 -5.43
N SER A 146 -13.30 -0.24 -4.84
CA SER A 146 -13.24 0.10 -3.42
C SER A 146 -13.32 -1.15 -2.53
N VAL A 147 -12.37 -1.31 -1.59
CA VAL A 147 -12.40 -2.32 -0.53
C VAL A 147 -12.99 -1.75 0.75
N VAL A 148 -12.83 -0.45 1.00
CA VAL A 148 -13.50 0.26 2.09
C VAL A 148 -14.81 0.85 1.55
N ARG A 149 -15.93 0.22 1.88
CA ARG A 149 -17.26 0.60 1.33
C ARG A 149 -18.05 1.55 2.23
N ALA A 150 -17.78 1.52 3.53
CA ALA A 150 -18.43 2.37 4.51
C ALA A 150 -17.53 2.58 5.72
N VAL A 151 -17.75 3.66 6.44
CA VAL A 151 -17.11 3.97 7.74
C VAL A 151 -18.20 3.94 8.80
N LEU A 152 -17.98 3.19 9.89
CA LEU A 152 -18.94 3.02 10.98
C LEU A 152 -18.82 4.09 12.09
N ASP A 153 -18.11 5.19 11.83
CA ASP A 153 -18.05 6.31 12.77
C ASP A 153 -19.40 7.03 12.85
N SER A 154 -19.87 7.26 14.06
CA SER A 154 -21.24 7.62 14.41
C SER A 154 -21.84 8.83 13.68
N GLU A 155 -21.03 9.79 13.27
CA GLU A 155 -21.50 10.94 12.47
C GLU A 155 -21.51 10.66 10.96
N GLN A 156 -20.61 9.80 10.51
CA GLN A 156 -20.42 9.49 9.08
C GLN A 156 -21.37 8.39 8.59
N ALA A 157 -21.69 7.42 9.46
CA ALA A 157 -22.67 6.38 9.17
C ALA A 157 -24.07 6.96 8.96
N ARG A 158 -24.47 7.96 9.75
CA ARG A 158 -25.76 8.65 9.59
C ARG A 158 -25.89 9.41 8.26
N ALA A 159 -24.81 9.95 7.73
CA ALA A 159 -24.82 10.64 6.45
C ALA A 159 -24.85 9.67 5.24
N ALA A 160 -24.36 8.44 5.42
CA ALA A 160 -24.39 7.39 4.40
C ALA A 160 -25.73 6.67 4.35
N GLU A 161 -26.33 6.36 5.50
CA GLU A 161 -27.65 5.69 5.59
C GLU A 161 -28.80 6.50 5.03
N THR A 162 -28.66 7.83 4.94
CA THR A 162 -29.70 8.69 4.34
C THR A 162 -29.68 8.71 2.81
N LYS A 163 -28.70 8.08 2.16
CA LYS A 163 -28.54 8.14 0.69
C LYS A 163 -28.84 6.83 -0.06
N ASP A 164 -28.94 5.69 0.63
CA ASP A 164 -29.27 4.42 -0.02
C ASP A 164 -30.55 3.81 0.60
N PRO A 165 -31.67 3.72 -0.13
CA PRO A 165 -32.76 2.86 0.26
C PRO A 165 -32.29 1.42 0.08
N VAL A 166 -32.21 0.69 1.21
CA VAL A 166 -31.91 -0.73 1.31
C VAL A 166 -32.76 -1.50 0.29
N ALA A 167 -32.12 -2.01 -0.77
CA ALA A 167 -32.68 -3.10 -1.54
C ALA A 167 -32.63 -4.36 -0.67
N GLN A 168 -33.79 -4.80 -0.19
CA GLN A 168 -33.95 -6.07 0.52
C GLN A 168 -33.49 -7.21 -0.40
N PRO A 169 -32.71 -8.19 0.08
CA PRO A 169 -32.42 -9.38 -0.71
C PRO A 169 -33.71 -10.20 -0.86
N GLU A 170 -34.17 -10.34 -2.09
CA GLU A 170 -35.22 -11.30 -2.45
C GLU A 170 -34.75 -12.71 -2.04
N LYS A 171 -35.59 -13.37 -1.20
CA LYS A 171 -35.51 -14.78 -0.94
C LYS A 171 -35.84 -15.56 -2.21
N THR A 172 -34.83 -16.09 -2.87
CA THR A 172 -35.06 -17.14 -3.87
C THR A 172 -35.02 -18.50 -3.18
N ALA A 173 -36.12 -19.20 -3.40
CA ALA A 173 -36.41 -20.53 -2.89
C ALA A 173 -35.49 -21.61 -3.43
N ASP A 174 -35.34 -22.65 -2.64
CA ASP A 174 -34.74 -23.94 -2.87
C ASP A 174 -34.86 -24.49 -4.30
N LYS A 175 -33.74 -24.95 -4.86
CA LYS A 175 -33.73 -26.10 -5.78
C LYS A 175 -32.48 -26.95 -5.57
N GLU A 176 -32.77 -28.17 -5.23
CA GLU A 176 -32.04 -29.44 -5.25
C GLU A 176 -30.65 -29.51 -5.89
N SER A 177 -29.77 -30.20 -5.15
CA SER A 177 -28.51 -30.78 -5.58
C SER A 177 -28.67 -31.86 -6.66
N PRO A 178 -27.66 -32.10 -7.47
CA PRO A 178 -27.21 -33.47 -7.72
C PRO A 178 -25.76 -33.72 -7.32
N LYS A 179 -25.55 -34.98 -7.03
CA LYS A 179 -24.39 -35.65 -6.48
C LYS A 179 -23.21 -35.80 -7.47
N ASP A 180 -22.04 -35.96 -6.82
CA ASP A 180 -20.87 -36.76 -7.19
C ASP A 180 -19.98 -36.33 -8.39
N HIS A 181 -18.70 -36.03 -8.10
CA HIS A 181 -17.58 -36.96 -8.29
C HIS A 181 -16.20 -36.32 -7.99
N ASN A 182 -15.41 -37.12 -7.21
CA ASN A 182 -13.95 -37.26 -7.19
C ASN A 182 -13.05 -36.06 -6.82
N GLY A 183 -12.55 -35.97 -5.62
CA GLY A 183 -11.28 -36.61 -5.18
C GLY A 183 -10.04 -35.89 -5.70
N ALA A 184 -9.57 -34.84 -4.99
CA ALA A 184 -8.14 -34.52 -4.94
C ALA A 184 -7.79 -34.04 -3.54
N VAL A 185 -6.92 -34.79 -2.87
CA VAL A 185 -6.35 -34.53 -1.56
C VAL A 185 -5.43 -33.31 -1.63
N PRO A 186 -5.53 -32.31 -0.74
CA PRO A 186 -4.56 -31.22 -0.70
C PRO A 186 -3.20 -31.73 -0.20
N GLN A 187 -2.16 -31.50 -0.99
CA GLN A 187 -0.78 -31.76 -0.57
C GLN A 187 -0.44 -30.89 0.66
N GLN A 188 0.00 -31.55 1.74
CA GLN A 188 0.52 -30.91 2.94
C GLN A 188 1.75 -30.08 2.60
N LEU A 189 1.70 -28.80 2.94
CA LEU A 189 2.84 -27.89 2.92
C LEU A 189 3.92 -28.38 3.89
N LYS A 190 5.07 -28.79 3.38
CA LYS A 190 6.24 -29.17 4.19
C LYS A 190 6.76 -27.93 4.91
N ARG A 191 6.83 -28.01 6.24
CA ARG A 191 7.50 -26.98 7.06
C ARG A 191 8.99 -27.01 6.78
N VAL A 192 9.58 -25.86 6.46
CA VAL A 192 11.02 -25.63 6.32
C VAL A 192 11.46 -24.63 7.38
N ASN A 193 12.69 -24.78 7.88
CA ASN A 193 13.28 -23.81 8.80
C ASN A 193 13.77 -22.55 8.06
N ILE A 194 14.21 -21.54 8.82
CA ILE A 194 14.67 -20.24 8.31
C ILE A 194 15.82 -20.34 7.28
N LEU A 195 16.48 -21.50 7.22
CA LEU A 195 17.58 -21.80 6.28
C LEU A 195 17.13 -22.67 5.09
N GLY A 196 15.81 -22.90 4.91
CA GLY A 196 15.26 -23.64 3.76
C GLY A 196 15.48 -25.16 3.81
N LYS A 197 15.87 -25.75 4.97
CA LYS A 197 16.07 -27.19 5.11
C LYS A 197 14.82 -27.86 5.70
N PRO A 198 14.45 -29.06 5.24
CA PRO A 198 13.31 -29.80 5.80
C PRO A 198 13.56 -30.19 7.26
N VAL A 199 12.54 -30.02 8.11
CA VAL A 199 12.57 -30.48 9.51
C VAL A 199 12.23 -31.97 9.53
N THR A 200 13.15 -32.78 10.00
CA THR A 200 12.89 -34.19 10.31
C THR A 200 12.52 -34.30 11.79
N ASP A 201 11.31 -34.78 12.07
CA ASP A 201 10.92 -35.18 13.42
C ASP A 201 11.77 -36.40 13.83
N GLY A 202 12.65 -36.19 14.79
CA GLY A 202 13.37 -37.27 15.48
C GLY A 202 12.46 -37.83 16.57
N SER A 203 11.96 -39.03 16.33
CA SER A 203 11.41 -39.88 17.38
C SER A 203 12.54 -40.72 17.98
N GLU A 204 12.88 -40.44 19.24
CA GLU A 204 13.32 -41.42 20.26
C GLU A 204 12.84 -40.92 21.61
#